data_b0b07cae187d5a54dcad3b7bfd0e972b
#
_entry.id   b0b07cae187d5a54dcad3b7bfd0e972b
#
_cell.length_a   1.000
_cell.length_b   1.000
_cell.length_c   1.000
_cell.angle_alpha   90.00
_cell.angle_beta   90.00
_cell.angle_gamma   90.00
#
_symmetry.space_group_name_H-M   'P 1'
#
loop_
_entity.id
_entity.type
_entity.pdbx_description
1 polymer ?
#
loop_
_entity_poly.entity_id
_entity_poly.type
_entity_poly.pdbx_seq_one_letter_code
_entity_poly.pdbx_strand_id
1 'polypeptide(L)'
;TTQATLTPEIIVKNHAGNPVEGVLSGKVGDITFEQPVKLAANEEKTVVFDATQFPQLKMKNPRLWWPNGYGTPHLYDANFTFRLNNEISDQKDFKVGIRQMDFDEKNHVLNLYINGRRFIGMGGNWGFSESNLNYRGREYETAVAYHAAMNFTMMRNWVGMIGDEELYDACDKYGIMVWQDFWLANPADGPDPYYPDMFIANAKDYVNRI
;
A
#
# COMPACT_ATOMS: atom_id res chain seq x y z
N THR A 1 0.51 -2.13 -20.79
CA THR A 1 1.83 -2.36 -20.16
C THR A 1 2.29 -3.77 -20.49
N THR A 2 3.41 -3.91 -21.19
CA THR A 2 3.97 -5.21 -21.56
C THR A 2 5.01 -5.73 -20.55
N GLN A 3 5.45 -4.87 -19.64
CA GLN A 3 6.41 -5.20 -18.61
C GLN A 3 6.21 -4.30 -17.37
N ALA A 4 6.37 -4.88 -16.19
CA ALA A 4 6.55 -4.17 -14.92
C ALA A 4 7.88 -4.60 -14.29
N THR A 5 8.60 -3.65 -13.68
CA THR A 5 9.79 -3.95 -12.89
C THR A 5 9.44 -3.80 -11.43
N LEU A 6 9.61 -4.88 -10.67
CA LEU A 6 9.41 -4.88 -9.22
C LEU A 6 10.73 -4.51 -8.54
N THR A 7 10.65 -3.74 -7.46
CA THR A 7 11.78 -3.41 -6.59
C THR A 7 11.34 -3.58 -5.14
N PRO A 8 11.24 -4.82 -4.64
CA PRO A 8 10.87 -5.07 -3.26
C PRO A 8 11.89 -4.47 -2.29
N GLU A 9 11.39 -3.71 -1.32
CA GLU A 9 12.17 -3.12 -0.22
C GLU A 9 11.63 -3.63 1.11
N ILE A 10 12.47 -4.28 1.90
CA ILE A 10 12.07 -4.93 3.14
C ILE A 10 12.93 -4.39 4.28
N ILE A 11 12.30 -3.84 5.30
CA ILE A 11 12.97 -3.47 6.54
C ILE A 11 13.06 -4.71 7.41
N VAL A 12 14.28 -5.11 7.76
CA VAL A 12 14.56 -6.20 8.67
C VAL A 12 15.27 -5.67 9.91
N LYS A 13 14.89 -6.17 11.08
CA LYS A 13 15.44 -5.73 12.37
C LYS A 13 15.91 -6.90 13.20
N ASN A 14 17.14 -6.80 13.69
CA ASN A 14 17.69 -7.72 14.67
C ASN A 14 17.40 -7.18 16.07
N HIS A 15 16.60 -7.88 16.85
CA HIS A 15 16.29 -7.52 18.24
C HIS A 15 17.25 -8.15 19.25
N ALA A 16 18.20 -8.97 18.79
CA ALA A 16 19.17 -9.61 19.66
C ALA A 16 20.40 -8.73 19.90
N GLY A 17 21.03 -8.90 21.08
CA GLY A 17 22.26 -8.19 21.45
C GLY A 17 23.54 -8.73 20.78
N ASN A 18 23.43 -9.67 19.83
CA ASN A 18 24.53 -10.25 19.06
C ASN A 18 24.20 -10.24 17.55
N PRO A 19 25.23 -10.22 16.68
CA PRO A 19 25.03 -10.29 15.24
C PRO A 19 24.33 -11.58 14.82
N VAL A 20 23.52 -11.49 13.76
CA VAL A 20 22.85 -12.65 13.14
C VAL A 20 23.10 -12.65 11.64
N GLU A 21 23.10 -13.85 11.05
CA GLU A 21 23.14 -14.04 9.60
C GLU A 21 22.02 -15.00 9.22
N GLY A 22 21.22 -14.59 8.23
CA GLY A 22 20.08 -15.35 7.75
C GLY A 22 19.86 -15.17 6.26
N VAL A 23 18.76 -15.72 5.77
CA VAL A 23 18.32 -15.59 4.37
C VAL A 23 16.96 -14.92 4.35
N LEU A 24 16.87 -13.80 3.62
CA LEU A 24 15.60 -13.16 3.29
C LEU A 24 15.15 -13.67 1.91
N SER A 25 14.01 -14.33 1.87
CA SER A 25 13.37 -14.78 0.64
C SER A 25 12.06 -14.05 0.40
N GLY A 26 11.75 -13.79 -0.86
CA GLY A 26 10.50 -13.18 -1.30
C GLY A 26 9.85 -13.96 -2.44
N LYS A 27 8.53 -13.89 -2.48
CA LYS A 27 7.71 -14.40 -3.57
C LYS A 27 6.62 -13.41 -3.91
N VAL A 28 6.45 -13.08 -5.19
CA VAL A 28 5.34 -12.27 -5.71
C VAL A 28 4.73 -13.00 -6.90
N GLY A 29 3.51 -13.51 -6.74
CA GLY A 29 2.91 -14.44 -7.70
C GLY A 29 3.80 -15.67 -7.87
N ASP A 30 4.29 -15.90 -9.09
CA ASP A 30 5.20 -17.02 -9.39
C ASP A 30 6.70 -16.64 -9.34
N ILE A 31 7.01 -15.37 -9.09
CA ILE A 31 8.39 -14.87 -9.06
C ILE A 31 8.95 -15.08 -7.66
N THR A 32 10.09 -15.76 -7.56
CA THR A 32 10.82 -15.99 -6.31
C THR A 32 12.23 -15.41 -6.39
N PHE A 33 12.72 -14.93 -5.25
CA PHE A 33 14.05 -14.35 -5.11
C PHE A 33 14.50 -14.48 -3.65
N GLU A 34 15.82 -14.55 -3.42
CA GLU A 34 16.37 -14.59 -2.06
C GLU A 34 17.80 -14.07 -2.04
N GLN A 35 18.23 -13.58 -0.88
CA GLN A 35 19.61 -13.23 -0.64
C GLN A 35 20.01 -13.39 0.83
N PRO A 36 21.30 -13.64 1.12
CA PRO A 36 21.79 -13.64 2.48
C PRO A 36 21.79 -12.23 3.05
N VAL A 37 21.46 -12.12 4.35
CA VAL A 37 21.41 -10.86 5.07
C VAL A 37 22.17 -11.01 6.39
N LYS A 38 23.11 -10.08 6.65
CA LYS A 38 23.84 -9.97 7.91
C LYS A 38 23.35 -8.73 8.62
N LEU A 39 23.04 -8.86 9.89
CA LEU A 39 22.61 -7.80 10.78
C LEU A 39 23.50 -7.77 12.02
N ALA A 40 24.02 -6.60 12.35
CA ALA A 40 24.69 -6.38 13.63
C ALA A 40 23.69 -6.48 14.80
N ALA A 41 24.19 -6.45 16.04
CA ALA A 41 23.33 -6.40 17.22
C ALA A 41 22.41 -5.16 17.18
N ASN A 42 21.10 -5.37 17.36
CA ASN A 42 20.06 -4.33 17.34
C ASN A 42 20.00 -3.50 16.04
N GLU A 43 20.58 -3.98 14.93
CA GLU A 43 20.55 -3.29 13.65
C GLU A 43 19.16 -3.40 12.99
N GLU A 44 18.73 -2.27 12.42
CA GLU A 44 17.65 -2.19 11.45
C GLU A 44 18.23 -1.86 10.07
N LYS A 45 17.84 -2.61 9.05
CA LYS A 45 18.38 -2.49 7.71
C LYS A 45 17.31 -2.66 6.65
N THR A 46 17.30 -1.76 5.68
CA THR A 46 16.50 -1.95 4.47
C THR A 46 17.24 -2.85 3.48
N VAL A 47 16.60 -3.93 3.10
CA VAL A 47 17.08 -4.88 2.08
C VAL A 47 16.28 -4.65 0.80
N VAL A 48 17.00 -4.37 -0.29
CA VAL A 48 16.40 -4.08 -1.60
C VAL A 48 16.71 -5.24 -2.55
N PHE A 49 15.68 -5.72 -3.24
CA PHE A 49 15.84 -6.66 -4.36
C PHE A 49 15.72 -5.89 -5.67
N ASP A 50 16.86 -5.73 -6.35
CA ASP A 50 16.94 -4.98 -7.60
C ASP A 50 16.91 -5.90 -8.81
N ALA A 51 16.20 -5.49 -9.86
CA ALA A 51 16.04 -6.26 -11.10
C ALA A 51 17.32 -6.40 -11.93
N THR A 52 18.42 -5.74 -11.58
CA THR A 52 19.75 -5.97 -12.17
C THR A 52 20.39 -7.22 -11.60
N GLN A 53 20.19 -7.48 -10.31
CA GLN A 53 20.66 -8.69 -9.61
C GLN A 53 19.66 -9.83 -9.73
N PHE A 54 18.36 -9.52 -9.77
CA PHE A 54 17.25 -10.47 -9.87
C PHE A 54 16.43 -10.22 -11.14
N PRO A 55 16.90 -10.64 -12.35
CA PRO A 55 16.23 -10.36 -13.61
C PRO A 55 14.78 -10.83 -13.71
N GLN A 56 14.39 -11.84 -12.93
CA GLN A 56 13.02 -12.34 -12.84
C GLN A 56 12.03 -11.30 -12.28
N LEU A 57 12.49 -10.26 -11.57
CA LEU A 57 11.68 -9.14 -11.11
C LEU A 57 11.18 -8.24 -12.26
N LYS A 58 11.68 -8.44 -13.49
CA LYS A 58 11.12 -7.86 -14.72
C LYS A 58 9.96 -8.74 -15.19
N MET A 59 8.80 -8.53 -14.60
CA MET A 59 7.59 -9.28 -14.91
C MET A 59 7.09 -8.94 -16.32
N LYS A 60 6.96 -9.97 -17.18
CA LYS A 60 6.43 -9.81 -18.54
C LYS A 60 4.89 -9.95 -18.52
N ASN A 61 4.21 -9.06 -19.27
CA ASN A 61 2.75 -9.08 -19.41
C ASN A 61 2.01 -9.21 -18.07
N PRO A 62 2.27 -8.33 -17.07
CA PRO A 62 1.62 -8.42 -15.78
C PRO A 62 0.11 -8.25 -15.93
N ARG A 63 -0.66 -8.96 -15.11
CA ARG A 63 -2.07 -8.68 -14.91
C ARG A 63 -2.15 -7.42 -14.05
N LEU A 64 -2.66 -6.34 -14.63
CA LEU A 64 -2.71 -5.05 -13.94
C LEU A 64 -3.89 -4.99 -12.97
N TRP A 65 -3.69 -4.27 -11.88
CA TRP A 65 -4.77 -3.83 -11.01
C TRP A 65 -5.48 -2.64 -11.66
N TRP A 66 -6.81 -2.68 -11.70
CA TRP A 66 -7.64 -1.63 -12.25
C TRP A 66 -8.69 -1.16 -11.25
N PRO A 67 -9.01 0.14 -11.23
CA PRO A 67 -10.15 0.64 -10.49
C PRO A 67 -11.46 0.00 -10.94
N ASN A 68 -12.42 -0.06 -10.04
CA ASN A 68 -13.77 -0.53 -10.32
C ASN A 68 -14.36 0.17 -11.58
N GLY A 69 -14.97 -0.59 -12.48
CA GLY A 69 -15.48 -0.09 -13.75
C GLY A 69 -14.43 0.14 -14.85
N TYR A 70 -13.12 0.07 -14.55
CA TYR A 70 -12.04 0.21 -15.54
C TYR A 70 -11.43 -1.12 -15.97
N GLY A 71 -11.59 -2.14 -15.17
CA GLY A 71 -11.07 -3.49 -15.40
C GLY A 71 -11.11 -4.32 -14.12
N THR A 72 -10.38 -5.42 -14.09
CA THR A 72 -10.30 -6.30 -12.91
C THR A 72 -9.24 -5.79 -11.94
N PRO A 73 -9.54 -5.62 -10.66
CA PRO A 73 -8.55 -5.27 -9.62
C PRO A 73 -7.71 -6.50 -9.26
N HIS A 74 -6.78 -6.88 -10.16
CA HIS A 74 -5.98 -8.07 -9.97
C HIS A 74 -4.92 -7.88 -8.89
N LEU A 75 -4.89 -8.81 -7.93
CA LEU A 75 -3.90 -8.84 -6.86
C LEU A 75 -3.06 -10.12 -6.96
N TYR A 76 -1.75 -9.97 -6.75
CA TYR A 76 -0.81 -11.07 -6.58
C TYR A 76 -0.62 -11.38 -5.11
N ASP A 77 -0.47 -12.66 -4.78
CA ASP A 77 0.01 -13.05 -3.46
C ASP A 77 1.47 -12.69 -3.33
N ALA A 78 1.84 -12.06 -2.23
CA ALA A 78 3.21 -11.74 -1.85
C ALA A 78 3.52 -12.38 -0.49
N ASN A 79 4.70 -13.00 -0.40
CA ASN A 79 5.23 -13.60 0.83
C ASN A 79 6.69 -13.19 0.98
N PHE A 80 7.06 -12.76 2.17
CA PHE A 80 8.45 -12.53 2.55
C PHE A 80 8.76 -13.30 3.82
N THR A 81 9.88 -14.02 3.81
CA THR A 81 10.28 -14.89 4.93
C THR A 81 11.74 -14.67 5.26
N PHE A 82 12.04 -14.42 6.52
CA PHE A 82 13.41 -14.39 7.05
C PHE A 82 13.71 -15.67 7.82
N ARG A 83 14.78 -16.38 7.42
CA ARG A 83 15.19 -17.62 8.04
C ARG A 83 16.54 -17.47 8.72
N LEU A 84 16.63 -18.01 9.94
CA LEU A 84 17.87 -18.22 10.68
C LEU A 84 18.08 -19.73 10.84
N ASN A 85 19.26 -20.25 10.48
CA ASN A 85 19.57 -21.67 10.61
C ASN A 85 18.53 -22.62 10.01
N ASN A 86 17.95 -22.25 8.86
CA ASN A 86 16.84 -22.91 8.17
C ASN A 86 15.46 -22.88 8.88
N GLU A 87 15.36 -22.25 10.03
CA GLU A 87 14.09 -22.04 10.72
C GLU A 87 13.51 -20.66 10.37
N ILE A 88 12.17 -20.58 10.24
CA ILE A 88 11.50 -19.31 10.00
C ILE A 88 11.57 -18.48 11.27
N SER A 89 12.27 -17.32 11.19
CA SER A 89 12.33 -16.35 12.28
C SER A 89 11.17 -15.37 12.20
N ASP A 90 10.80 -14.94 10.98
CA ASP A 90 9.68 -14.05 10.74
C ASP A 90 9.13 -14.23 9.32
N GLN A 91 7.84 -13.95 9.13
CA GLN A 91 7.16 -14.06 7.84
C GLN A 91 6.05 -13.02 7.73
N LYS A 92 5.89 -12.45 6.54
CA LYS A 92 4.78 -11.58 6.20
C LYS A 92 4.15 -12.00 4.89
N ASP A 93 2.81 -12.15 4.91
CA ASP A 93 1.97 -12.44 3.76
C ASP A 93 1.03 -11.27 3.51
N PHE A 94 0.91 -10.84 2.25
CA PHE A 94 -0.02 -9.79 1.85
C PHE A 94 -0.33 -9.89 0.36
N LYS A 95 -1.21 -9.03 -0.13
CA LYS A 95 -1.53 -8.94 -1.55
C LYS A 95 -1.00 -7.64 -2.13
N VAL A 96 -0.59 -7.68 -3.40
CA VAL A 96 -0.08 -6.50 -4.11
C VAL A 96 -0.68 -6.37 -5.50
N GLY A 97 -1.16 -5.18 -5.82
CA GLY A 97 -1.63 -4.82 -7.16
C GLY A 97 -0.53 -4.14 -7.97
N ILE A 98 -0.42 -4.48 -9.25
CA ILE A 98 0.51 -3.82 -10.17
C ILE A 98 -0.26 -2.78 -10.96
N ARG A 99 0.02 -1.51 -10.71
CA ARG A 99 -0.57 -0.37 -11.42
C ARG A 99 0.45 0.73 -11.64
N GLN A 100 0.19 1.56 -12.63
CA GLN A 100 0.88 2.84 -12.82
C GLN A 100 -0.15 3.95 -12.57
N MET A 101 0.23 4.94 -11.79
CA MET A 101 -0.57 6.15 -11.58
C MET A 101 0.23 7.35 -12.04
N ASP A 102 -0.38 8.13 -12.93
CA ASP A 102 0.17 9.37 -13.45
C ASP A 102 -0.83 10.51 -13.26
N PHE A 103 -0.36 11.73 -13.27
CA PHE A 103 -1.20 12.91 -13.26
C PHE A 103 -0.63 14.05 -14.11
N ASP A 104 -1.50 14.90 -14.58
CA ASP A 104 -1.15 16.22 -15.10
C ASP A 104 -2.10 17.30 -14.55
N GLU A 105 -1.67 18.54 -14.61
CA GLU A 105 -2.50 19.70 -14.31
C GLU A 105 -2.63 20.55 -15.58
N LYS A 106 -3.87 20.72 -16.03
CA LYS A 106 -4.19 21.60 -17.17
C LYS A 106 -5.32 22.53 -16.77
N ASN A 107 -5.10 23.83 -16.95
CA ASN A 107 -6.08 24.88 -16.60
C ASN A 107 -6.59 24.77 -15.15
N HIS A 108 -5.69 24.51 -14.21
CA HIS A 108 -5.99 24.28 -12.78
C HIS A 108 -6.93 23.08 -12.52
N VAL A 109 -6.96 22.13 -13.44
CA VAL A 109 -7.69 20.87 -13.28
C VAL A 109 -6.69 19.73 -13.17
N LEU A 110 -6.75 18.99 -12.06
CA LEU A 110 -6.00 17.76 -11.86
C LEU A 110 -6.61 16.65 -12.69
N ASN A 111 -5.83 16.10 -13.62
CA ASN A 111 -6.20 14.90 -14.36
C ASN A 111 -5.39 13.72 -13.84
N LEU A 112 -6.09 12.65 -13.50
CA LEU A 112 -5.48 11.40 -13.06
C LEU A 112 -5.54 10.34 -14.17
N TYR A 113 -4.50 9.51 -14.23
CA TYR A 113 -4.42 8.40 -15.18
C TYR A 113 -4.00 7.14 -14.44
N ILE A 114 -4.71 6.05 -14.67
CA ILE A 114 -4.37 4.74 -14.15
C ILE A 114 -4.05 3.82 -15.34
N ASN A 115 -2.85 3.25 -15.31
CA ASN A 115 -2.35 2.41 -16.42
C ASN A 115 -2.47 3.07 -17.80
N GLY A 116 -2.24 4.39 -17.87
CA GLY A 116 -2.34 5.19 -19.08
C GLY A 116 -3.76 5.56 -19.54
N ARG A 117 -4.81 5.17 -18.79
CA ARG A 117 -6.21 5.57 -19.06
C ARG A 117 -6.61 6.70 -18.12
N ARG A 118 -7.26 7.73 -18.66
CA ARG A 118 -7.82 8.81 -17.85
C ARG A 118 -8.77 8.22 -16.80
N PHE A 119 -8.52 8.58 -15.55
CA PHE A 119 -9.33 8.16 -14.40
C PHE A 119 -10.26 9.29 -13.98
N ILE A 120 -11.51 8.96 -13.73
CA ILE A 120 -12.52 9.87 -13.19
C ILE A 120 -12.96 9.30 -11.85
N GLY A 121 -12.69 10.05 -10.77
CA GLY A 121 -13.13 9.69 -9.43
C GLY A 121 -14.65 9.90 -9.30
N MET A 122 -15.38 8.80 -9.18
CA MET A 122 -16.80 8.81 -8.86
C MET A 122 -17.00 8.21 -7.48
N GLY A 123 -17.56 8.98 -6.56
CA GLY A 123 -17.74 8.53 -5.19
C GLY A 123 -18.15 9.66 -4.26
N GLY A 124 -17.88 9.49 -2.99
CA GLY A 124 -18.21 10.45 -1.94
C GLY A 124 -17.26 10.36 -0.76
N ASN A 125 -17.57 11.12 0.28
CA ASN A 125 -16.85 11.06 1.53
C ASN A 125 -17.13 9.72 2.24
N TRP A 126 -16.09 9.15 2.81
CA TRP A 126 -16.13 8.04 3.75
C TRP A 126 -15.80 8.57 5.15
N GLY A 127 -16.50 8.07 6.14
CA GLY A 127 -16.22 8.33 7.55
C GLY A 127 -16.75 7.20 8.40
N PHE A 128 -16.23 7.06 9.61
CA PHE A 128 -16.74 6.08 10.56
C PHE A 128 -18.14 6.47 11.04
N SER A 129 -18.93 5.49 11.44
CA SER A 129 -20.14 5.74 12.20
C SER A 129 -19.77 6.39 13.54
N GLU A 130 -20.36 7.54 13.83
CA GLU A 130 -20.13 8.26 15.09
C GLU A 130 -20.51 7.43 16.32
N SER A 131 -21.48 6.54 16.19
CA SER A 131 -21.97 5.71 17.29
C SER A 131 -21.12 4.48 17.58
N ASN A 132 -20.29 4.05 16.64
CA ASN A 132 -19.62 2.76 16.74
C ASN A 132 -18.21 2.77 16.22
N LEU A 133 -17.44 3.65 16.14
CA LEU A 133 -16.02 3.75 15.69
C LEU A 133 -15.23 2.42 15.50
N ASN A 134 -15.94 1.33 15.22
CA ASN A 134 -15.42 -0.02 15.11
C ASN A 134 -15.86 -0.66 13.78
N TYR A 135 -14.97 -0.62 12.80
CA TYR A 135 -15.18 -1.20 11.47
C TYR A 135 -14.30 -2.42 11.19
N ARG A 136 -13.53 -2.87 12.16
CA ARG A 136 -12.62 -4.00 11.97
C ARG A 136 -13.36 -5.29 11.61
N GLY A 137 -12.65 -6.20 10.99
CA GLY A 137 -13.21 -7.42 10.46
C GLY A 137 -14.10 -7.15 9.23
N ARG A 138 -15.24 -7.79 9.17
CA ARG A 138 -16.12 -7.77 7.98
C ARG A 138 -16.73 -6.40 7.65
N GLU A 139 -16.78 -5.44 8.58
CA GLU A 139 -17.48 -4.17 8.37
C GLU A 139 -16.82 -3.35 7.26
N TYR A 140 -15.49 -3.25 7.23
CA TYR A 140 -14.78 -2.60 6.14
C TYR A 140 -15.06 -3.27 4.80
N GLU A 141 -14.93 -4.59 4.75
CA GLU A 141 -15.16 -5.32 3.50
C GLU A 141 -16.59 -5.14 3.00
N THR A 142 -17.58 -5.24 3.89
CA THR A 142 -18.99 -5.05 3.55
C THR A 142 -19.25 -3.66 2.98
N ALA A 143 -18.75 -2.63 3.65
CA ALA A 143 -18.97 -1.25 3.24
C ALA A 143 -18.31 -0.95 1.88
N VAL A 144 -17.06 -1.37 1.67
CA VAL A 144 -16.35 -1.17 0.41
C VAL A 144 -17.00 -1.97 -0.74
N ALA A 145 -17.49 -3.20 -0.46
CA ALA A 145 -18.24 -3.98 -1.43
C ALA A 145 -19.51 -3.26 -1.90
N TYR A 146 -20.25 -2.60 -0.99
CA TYR A 146 -21.41 -1.78 -1.37
C TYR A 146 -21.01 -0.57 -2.22
N HIS A 147 -19.90 0.11 -1.92
CA HIS A 147 -19.41 1.21 -2.75
C HIS A 147 -19.09 0.72 -4.16
N ALA A 148 -18.41 -0.42 -4.29
CA ALA A 148 -18.12 -1.02 -5.58
C ALA A 148 -19.41 -1.41 -6.35
N ALA A 149 -20.40 -2.00 -5.66
CA ALA A 149 -21.69 -2.37 -6.24
C ALA A 149 -22.50 -1.15 -6.71
N MET A 150 -22.31 0.01 -6.07
CA MET A 150 -22.88 1.30 -6.51
C MET A 150 -22.08 1.98 -7.62
N ASN A 151 -21.10 1.28 -8.22
CA ASN A 151 -20.23 1.79 -9.28
C ASN A 151 -19.31 2.94 -8.83
N PHE A 152 -18.99 3.05 -7.55
CA PHE A 152 -17.95 3.96 -7.10
C PHE A 152 -16.59 3.49 -7.61
N THR A 153 -15.75 4.44 -8.01
CA THR A 153 -14.37 4.21 -8.43
C THR A 153 -13.38 4.72 -7.39
N MET A 154 -13.85 5.61 -6.51
CA MET A 154 -13.05 6.28 -5.50
C MET A 154 -13.89 6.58 -4.27
N MET A 155 -13.25 6.60 -3.10
CA MET A 155 -13.80 7.21 -1.89
C MET A 155 -12.80 8.22 -1.33
N ARG A 156 -13.29 9.28 -0.69
CA ARG A 156 -12.47 10.20 0.08
C ARG A 156 -12.55 9.81 1.54
N ASN A 157 -11.42 9.40 2.11
CA ASN A 157 -11.30 9.16 3.54
C ASN A 157 -11.17 10.53 4.25
N TRP A 158 -12.30 11.00 4.74
CA TRP A 158 -12.49 12.39 5.13
C TRP A 158 -11.81 12.73 6.44
N VAL A 159 -11.32 13.98 6.56
CA VAL A 159 -10.69 14.62 7.73
C VAL A 159 -9.52 13.82 8.33
N GLY A 160 -8.79 13.07 7.51
CA GLY A 160 -7.59 12.35 7.96
C GLY A 160 -7.89 11.19 8.91
N MET A 161 -9.08 10.60 8.83
CA MET A 161 -9.34 9.35 9.54
C MET A 161 -8.33 8.31 9.09
N ILE A 162 -7.58 7.74 10.02
CA ILE A 162 -6.65 6.66 9.72
C ILE A 162 -7.47 5.39 9.61
N GLY A 163 -7.55 4.81 8.42
CA GLY A 163 -8.13 3.49 8.20
C GLY A 163 -7.26 2.41 8.82
N ASP A 164 -7.89 1.34 9.29
CA ASP A 164 -7.20 0.09 9.58
C ASP A 164 -6.74 -0.56 8.27
N GLU A 165 -5.83 -1.52 8.34
CA GLU A 165 -5.32 -2.23 7.16
C GLU A 165 -6.46 -2.88 6.35
N GLU A 166 -7.47 -3.39 7.04
CA GLU A 166 -8.64 -4.02 6.43
C GLU A 166 -9.44 -3.09 5.50
N LEU A 167 -9.41 -1.76 5.72
CA LEU A 167 -10.02 -0.80 4.80
C LEU A 167 -9.28 -0.79 3.46
N TYR A 168 -7.95 -0.70 3.50
CA TYR A 168 -7.14 -0.64 2.29
C TYR A 168 -7.12 -1.98 1.55
N ASP A 169 -7.07 -3.09 2.29
CA ASP A 169 -7.21 -4.45 1.73
C ASP A 169 -8.54 -4.61 0.98
N ALA A 170 -9.63 -4.12 1.56
CA ALA A 170 -10.93 -4.14 0.90
C ALA A 170 -10.95 -3.21 -0.32
N CYS A 171 -10.36 -2.03 -0.25
CA CYS A 171 -10.24 -1.11 -1.39
C CYS A 171 -9.44 -1.74 -2.53
N ASP A 172 -8.33 -2.39 -2.23
CA ASP A 172 -7.52 -3.11 -3.20
C ASP A 172 -8.28 -4.27 -3.84
N LYS A 173 -9.02 -5.04 -3.04
CA LYS A 173 -9.83 -6.17 -3.49
C LYS A 173 -10.96 -5.75 -4.44
N TYR A 174 -11.64 -4.66 -4.15
CA TYR A 174 -12.80 -4.20 -4.90
C TYR A 174 -12.50 -3.11 -5.94
N GLY A 175 -11.27 -2.66 -6.03
CA GLY A 175 -10.86 -1.66 -7.02
C GLY A 175 -11.29 -0.24 -6.64
N ILE A 176 -11.38 0.10 -5.38
CA ILE A 176 -11.75 1.44 -4.94
C ILE A 176 -10.49 2.26 -4.68
N MET A 177 -10.30 3.35 -5.43
CA MET A 177 -9.23 4.31 -5.15
C MET A 177 -9.56 5.10 -3.88
N VAL A 178 -8.56 5.43 -3.09
CA VAL A 178 -8.72 6.23 -1.88
C VAL A 178 -8.10 7.60 -2.07
N TRP A 179 -8.88 8.64 -1.86
CA TRP A 179 -8.39 10.00 -1.61
C TRP A 179 -8.22 10.15 -0.11
N GLN A 180 -6.99 10.18 0.35
CA GLN A 180 -6.68 10.30 1.76
C GLN A 180 -6.45 11.74 2.16
N ASP A 181 -7.31 12.27 3.04
CA ASP A 181 -7.05 13.55 3.70
C ASP A 181 -6.01 13.38 4.82
N PHE A 182 -5.31 14.45 5.15
CA PHE A 182 -4.57 14.57 6.40
C PHE A 182 -5.43 15.29 7.46
N TRP A 183 -4.97 15.33 8.71
CA TRP A 183 -5.73 15.71 9.92
C TRP A 183 -6.10 17.19 10.05
N LEU A 184 -6.22 17.90 8.95
CA LEU A 184 -6.71 19.28 8.88
C LEU A 184 -8.02 19.28 8.11
N ALA A 185 -9.14 19.50 8.82
CA ALA A 185 -10.46 19.43 8.22
C ALA A 185 -10.69 20.55 7.20
N ASN A 186 -10.50 21.78 7.61
CA ASN A 186 -10.53 22.96 6.76
C ASN A 186 -9.92 24.17 7.50
N PRO A 187 -9.50 25.23 6.79
CA PRO A 187 -8.91 26.41 7.42
C PRO A 187 -9.83 27.17 8.39
N ALA A 188 -11.14 26.94 8.29
CA ALA A 188 -12.12 27.61 9.17
C ALA A 188 -12.31 26.89 10.50
N ASP A 189 -11.90 25.61 10.61
CA ASP A 189 -12.19 24.76 11.76
C ASP A 189 -11.04 24.71 12.79
N GLY A 190 -9.96 25.38 12.53
CA GLY A 190 -8.85 25.41 13.48
C GLY A 190 -7.59 26.09 12.95
N PRO A 191 -6.67 26.40 13.86
CA PRO A 191 -5.37 26.95 13.49
C PRO A 191 -4.51 25.88 12.81
N ASP A 192 -3.40 26.35 12.23
CA ASP A 192 -2.31 25.47 11.79
C ASP A 192 -1.86 24.53 12.93
N PRO A 193 -1.25 23.38 12.61
CA PRO A 193 -0.76 22.47 13.64
C PRO A 193 0.19 23.17 14.61
N TYR A 194 -0.01 23.01 15.91
CA TYR A 194 0.89 23.56 16.94
C TYR A 194 2.32 23.01 16.83
N TYR A 195 2.45 21.80 16.31
CA TYR A 195 3.73 21.10 16.12
C TYR A 195 3.85 20.63 14.67
N PRO A 196 4.23 21.52 13.73
CA PRO A 196 4.33 21.19 12.30
C PRO A 196 5.25 19.98 12.00
N ASP A 197 6.39 19.91 12.70
CA ASP A 197 7.34 18.82 12.49
C ASP A 197 6.76 17.45 12.88
N MET A 198 6.01 17.40 13.98
CA MET A 198 5.30 16.18 14.40
C MET A 198 4.21 15.81 13.40
N PHE A 199 3.44 16.79 12.92
CA PHE A 199 2.42 16.59 11.89
C PHE A 199 3.03 16.00 10.63
N ILE A 200 4.15 16.57 10.14
CA ILE A 200 4.85 16.09 8.95
C ILE A 200 5.42 14.68 9.17
N ALA A 201 6.01 14.41 10.34
CA ALA A 201 6.53 13.08 10.68
C ALA A 201 5.41 12.02 10.64
N ASN A 202 4.28 12.29 11.30
CA ASN A 202 3.12 11.40 11.29
C ASN A 202 2.55 11.22 9.88
N ALA A 203 2.49 12.28 9.06
CA ALA A 203 2.03 12.20 7.69
C ALA A 203 2.93 11.30 6.83
N LYS A 204 4.25 11.38 7.01
CA LYS A 204 5.22 10.50 6.34
C LYS A 204 5.04 9.04 6.76
N ASP A 205 4.94 8.78 8.07
CA ASP A 205 4.72 7.42 8.58
C ASP A 205 3.42 6.83 8.02
N TYR A 206 2.38 7.65 7.91
CA TYR A 206 1.11 7.22 7.36
C TYR A 206 1.21 6.90 5.86
N VAL A 207 1.85 7.76 5.06
CA VAL A 207 2.06 7.51 3.62
C VAL A 207 2.91 6.26 3.37
N ASN A 208 3.88 5.99 4.24
CA ASN A 208 4.72 4.78 4.13
C ASN A 208 3.98 3.49 4.51
N ARG A 209 2.84 3.60 5.20
CA ARG A 209 2.04 2.47 5.64
C ARG A 209 1.04 1.99 4.59
N ILE A 210 0.55 2.87 3.71
CA ILE A 210 -0.53 2.62 2.74
C ILE A 210 -0.01 2.50 1.26
#